data_7292c119aa0123a60dd24de8e3710a97
#
_entry.id   7292c119aa0123a60dd24de8e3710a97
#
_cell.length_a   1.000
_cell.length_b   1.000
_cell.length_c   1.000
_cell.angle_alpha   90.00
_cell.angle_beta   90.00
_cell.angle_gamma   90.00
#
_symmetry.space_group_name_H-M   'P 1'
#
loop_
_entity.id
_entity.type
_entity.pdbx_description
1 polymer ?
#
loop_
_entity_poly.entity_id
_entity_poly.type
_entity_poly.pdbx_seq_one_letter_code
_entity_poly.pdbx_strand_id
1 'polypeptide(L)'
;SPGVEPIAANSYTHKTLSGSFNVRNKYLEKILEKYGKNDEETWSSITTNQGSVSHLDFLKKEEKDVFKTAFELDQRWIVDLGADRTPHISQAQSINIFIPADIHKRDLHQIHFQAWKKGLKSLYYCRSKSIQRAENVNDANSTDVTANVYKSKKQENQQPEYEECLSCQ
;
A
#
# COMPACT_ATOMS: atom_id res chain seq x y z
N SER A 1 -17.20 4.66 8.64
CA SER A 1 -16.49 4.36 9.89
C SER A 1 -15.00 4.23 9.60
N PRO A 2 -14.13 4.63 10.53
CA PRO A 2 -12.70 4.43 10.35
C PRO A 2 -12.42 2.93 10.28
N GLY A 3 -11.65 2.52 9.27
CA GLY A 3 -11.20 1.14 9.12
C GLY A 3 -10.27 0.73 10.25
N VAL A 4 -10.17 -0.57 10.50
CA VAL A 4 -9.23 -1.18 11.46
C VAL A 4 -8.03 -1.71 10.69
N GLU A 5 -7.60 -0.97 9.67
CA GLU A 5 -6.53 -1.36 8.77
C GLU A 5 -5.20 -0.72 9.19
N PRO A 6 -4.08 -1.31 8.74
CA PRO A 6 -2.78 -0.67 8.81
C PRO A 6 -2.76 0.66 8.03
N ILE A 7 -1.88 1.55 8.44
CA ILE A 7 -1.71 2.84 7.74
C ILE A 7 -1.18 2.62 6.32
N ALA A 8 -1.71 3.39 5.37
CA ALA A 8 -1.29 3.29 3.97
C ALA A 8 0.09 3.92 3.71
N ALA A 9 0.49 4.91 4.52
CA ALA A 9 1.77 5.60 4.43
C ALA A 9 2.11 6.27 5.76
N ASN A 10 3.40 6.37 6.11
CA ASN A 10 3.88 7.08 7.32
C ASN A 10 3.94 8.60 7.13
N SER A 11 3.95 9.06 5.88
CA SER A 11 3.87 10.47 5.50
C SER A 11 2.99 10.61 4.27
N TYR A 12 2.04 11.53 4.28
CA TYR A 12 1.17 11.81 3.14
C TYR A 12 0.60 13.21 3.20
N THR A 13 0.22 13.74 2.04
CA THR A 13 -0.48 15.04 1.95
C THR A 13 -1.99 14.82 2.01
N HIS A 14 -2.62 15.38 3.03
CA HIS A 14 -4.07 15.41 3.16
C HIS A 14 -4.61 16.70 2.54
N LYS A 15 -5.38 16.56 1.47
CA LYS A 15 -6.03 17.68 0.77
C LYS A 15 -7.43 17.87 1.30
N THR A 16 -7.74 19.09 1.76
CA THR A 16 -9.07 19.51 2.19
C THR A 16 -9.53 20.73 1.38
N LEU A 17 -10.77 21.13 1.54
CA LEU A 17 -11.28 22.36 0.91
C LEU A 17 -10.54 23.62 1.38
N SER A 18 -10.00 23.60 2.59
CA SER A 18 -9.26 24.72 3.21
C SER A 18 -7.76 24.70 2.94
N GLY A 19 -7.22 23.67 2.24
CA GLY A 19 -5.80 23.58 1.91
C GLY A 19 -5.24 22.16 1.92
N SER A 20 -3.92 22.08 1.77
CA SER A 20 -3.18 20.83 1.81
C SER A 20 -2.32 20.79 3.07
N PHE A 21 -2.39 19.70 3.81
CA PHE A 21 -1.67 19.50 5.06
C PHE A 21 -0.81 18.25 4.97
N ASN A 22 0.47 18.36 5.31
CA ASN A 22 1.35 17.20 5.42
C ASN A 22 1.08 16.51 6.76
N VAL A 23 0.66 15.26 6.69
CA VAL A 23 0.40 14.43 7.86
C VAL A 23 1.57 13.45 8.01
N ARG A 24 2.15 13.42 9.21
CA ARG A 24 3.27 12.54 9.59
C ARG A 24 2.84 11.61 10.70
N ASN A 25 3.38 10.40 10.71
CA ASN A 25 3.15 9.44 11.78
C ASN A 25 3.87 9.88 13.05
N LYS A 26 3.11 10.38 14.03
CA LYS A 26 3.64 10.88 15.31
C LYS A 26 4.47 9.88 16.12
N TYR A 27 4.27 8.59 15.91
CA TYR A 27 5.05 7.54 16.59
C TYR A 27 6.40 7.34 15.91
N LEU A 28 6.43 7.40 14.59
CA LEU A 28 7.66 7.39 13.82
C LEU A 28 8.50 8.65 14.11
N GLU A 29 7.86 9.81 14.21
CA GLU A 29 8.52 11.08 14.58
C GLU A 29 9.32 10.94 15.87
N LYS A 30 8.74 10.35 16.92
CA LYS A 30 9.44 10.09 18.19
C LYS A 30 10.66 9.16 18.05
N ILE A 31 10.59 8.20 17.13
CA ILE A 31 11.73 7.32 16.85
C ILE A 31 12.80 8.07 16.09
N LEU A 32 12.44 8.86 15.09
CA LEU A 32 13.39 9.68 14.33
C LEU A 32 14.10 10.71 15.25
N GLU A 33 13.39 11.30 16.20
CA GLU A 33 13.96 12.19 17.22
C GLU A 33 15.07 11.49 18.04
N LYS A 34 14.83 10.24 18.48
CA LYS A 34 15.84 9.45 19.22
C LYS A 34 17.12 9.23 18.42
N TYR A 35 17.01 9.14 17.09
CA TYR A 35 18.15 9.00 16.18
C TYR A 35 18.71 10.34 15.71
N GLY A 36 18.13 11.48 16.13
CA GLY A 36 18.52 12.80 15.65
C GLY A 36 18.28 12.99 14.15
N LYS A 37 17.29 12.28 13.58
CA LYS A 37 16.94 12.24 12.17
C LYS A 37 15.52 12.73 11.87
N ASN A 38 14.94 13.53 12.78
CA ASN A 38 13.63 14.15 12.55
C ASN A 38 13.77 15.45 11.76
N ASP A 39 14.26 15.36 10.54
CA ASP A 39 14.52 16.46 9.61
C ASP A 39 13.67 16.34 8.34
N GLU A 40 13.55 17.44 7.60
CA GLU A 40 12.76 17.50 6.36
C GLU A 40 13.32 16.58 5.27
N GLU A 41 14.63 16.33 5.24
CA GLU A 41 15.26 15.44 4.28
C GLU A 41 14.79 14.01 4.50
N THR A 42 14.79 13.53 5.74
CA THR A 42 14.29 12.18 6.10
C THR A 42 12.80 12.05 5.76
N TRP A 43 11.97 13.05 6.07
CA TRP A 43 10.55 13.00 5.74
C TRP A 43 10.27 13.07 4.24
N SER A 44 11.05 13.85 3.49
CA SER A 44 11.00 13.88 2.02
C SER A 44 11.36 12.51 1.44
N SER A 45 12.42 11.89 1.95
CA SER A 45 12.82 10.53 1.57
C SER A 45 11.71 9.49 1.82
N ILE A 46 11.06 9.54 3.00
CA ILE A 46 9.91 8.67 3.33
C ILE A 46 8.77 8.90 2.34
N THR A 47 8.46 10.16 2.04
CA THR A 47 7.38 10.52 1.10
C THR A 47 7.68 10.02 -0.31
N THR A 48 8.90 10.21 -0.80
CA THR A 48 9.37 9.71 -2.11
C THR A 48 9.30 8.19 -2.19
N ASN A 49 9.59 7.48 -1.08
CA ASN A 49 9.44 6.03 -0.97
C ASN A 49 8.02 5.60 -0.58
N GLN A 50 7.00 6.38 -0.98
CA GLN A 50 5.58 6.06 -0.81
C GLN A 50 5.16 5.85 0.65
N GLY A 51 5.82 6.53 1.57
CA GLY A 51 5.55 6.44 3.00
C GLY A 51 6.17 5.23 3.70
N SER A 52 7.00 4.44 3.01
CA SER A 52 7.76 3.33 3.58
C SER A 52 9.02 3.81 4.30
N VAL A 53 9.42 3.09 5.33
CA VAL A 53 10.67 3.30 6.08
C VAL A 53 11.73 2.23 5.79
N SER A 54 11.45 1.32 4.88
CA SER A 54 12.30 0.15 4.60
C SER A 54 13.72 0.51 4.17
N HIS A 55 13.89 1.66 3.48
CA HIS A 55 15.15 2.19 2.96
C HIS A 55 16.01 2.91 4.01
N LEU A 56 15.49 3.20 5.20
CA LEU A 56 16.22 3.94 6.24
C LEU A 56 17.17 3.00 7.01
N ASP A 57 18.45 3.00 6.66
CA ASP A 57 19.42 2.03 7.20
C ASP A 57 19.71 2.21 8.70
N PHE A 58 19.47 3.40 9.24
CA PHE A 58 19.68 3.67 10.66
C PHE A 58 18.60 3.09 11.59
N LEU A 59 17.43 2.71 11.05
CA LEU A 59 16.38 2.05 11.83
C LEU A 59 16.67 0.56 11.98
N LYS A 60 16.42 0.04 13.18
CA LYS A 60 16.49 -1.39 13.46
C LYS A 60 15.38 -2.15 12.72
N LYS A 61 15.62 -3.44 12.50
CA LYS A 61 14.64 -4.30 11.80
C LYS A 61 13.29 -4.31 12.51
N GLU A 62 13.27 -4.41 13.83
CA GLU A 62 12.05 -4.43 14.64
C GLU A 62 11.26 -3.11 14.49
N GLU A 63 11.96 -1.98 14.42
CA GLU A 63 11.33 -0.68 14.20
C GLU A 63 10.75 -0.57 12.79
N LYS A 64 11.51 -1.02 11.76
CA LYS A 64 11.00 -1.09 10.39
C LYS A 64 9.75 -1.97 10.29
N ASP A 65 9.73 -3.10 10.98
CA ASP A 65 8.59 -4.03 10.97
C ASP A 65 7.33 -3.41 11.58
N VAL A 66 7.47 -2.55 12.60
CA VAL A 66 6.34 -1.81 13.22
C VAL A 66 5.76 -0.75 12.29
N PHE A 67 6.60 -0.08 11.49
CA PHE A 67 6.19 1.02 10.61
C PHE A 67 5.96 0.61 9.16
N LYS A 68 5.80 -0.69 8.88
CA LYS A 68 5.38 -1.16 7.57
C LYS A 68 4.05 -0.53 7.15
N THR A 69 3.98 -0.11 5.91
CA THR A 69 2.74 0.38 5.31
C THR A 69 1.79 -0.78 5.01
N ALA A 70 0.51 -0.48 4.82
CA ALA A 70 -0.49 -1.49 4.46
C ALA A 70 -0.12 -2.27 3.18
N PHE A 71 0.59 -1.64 2.26
CA PHE A 71 1.04 -2.28 1.00
C PHE A 71 2.23 -3.23 1.17
N GLU A 72 2.98 -3.12 2.28
CA GLU A 72 4.11 -4.00 2.60
C GLU A 72 3.71 -5.21 3.43
N LEU A 73 2.46 -5.26 3.89
CA LEU A 73 1.91 -6.33 4.70
C LEU A 73 1.19 -7.37 3.83
N ASP A 74 1.28 -8.64 4.24
CA ASP A 74 0.47 -9.70 3.67
C ASP A 74 -1.02 -9.47 4.00
N GLN A 75 -1.84 -9.26 2.99
CA GLN A 75 -3.25 -8.95 3.12
C GLN A 75 -4.08 -10.08 3.73
N ARG A 76 -3.55 -11.29 3.76
CA ARG A 76 -4.19 -12.43 4.43
C ARG A 76 -4.35 -12.20 5.92
N TRP A 77 -3.44 -11.45 6.56
CA TRP A 77 -3.58 -11.04 7.95
C TRP A 77 -4.79 -10.14 8.20
N ILE A 78 -5.06 -9.22 7.29
CA ILE A 78 -6.25 -8.35 7.38
C ILE A 78 -7.53 -9.19 7.30
N VAL A 79 -7.55 -10.18 6.40
CA VAL A 79 -8.65 -11.12 6.26
C VAL A 79 -8.83 -11.96 7.53
N ASP A 80 -7.74 -12.49 8.09
CA ASP A 80 -7.78 -13.33 9.28
C ASP A 80 -8.32 -12.57 10.50
N LEU A 81 -7.78 -11.39 10.77
CA LEU A 81 -8.26 -10.52 11.84
C LEU A 81 -9.71 -10.06 11.62
N GLY A 82 -10.13 -9.86 10.38
CA GLY A 82 -11.53 -9.58 10.03
C GLY A 82 -12.44 -10.76 10.31
N ALA A 83 -11.99 -11.97 9.98
CA ALA A 83 -12.73 -13.20 10.22
C ALA A 83 -12.91 -13.45 11.72
N ASP A 84 -11.87 -13.25 12.52
CA ASP A 84 -11.93 -13.42 13.99
C ASP A 84 -12.95 -12.48 14.63
N ARG A 85 -13.14 -11.28 14.10
CA ARG A 85 -14.15 -10.32 14.57
C ARG A 85 -15.57 -10.64 14.09
N THR A 86 -15.71 -11.31 12.96
CA THR A 86 -17.01 -11.54 12.29
C THR A 86 -18.10 -12.18 13.18
N PRO A 87 -17.80 -13.18 14.04
CA PRO A 87 -18.80 -13.76 14.94
C PRO A 87 -19.38 -12.79 15.97
N HIS A 88 -18.64 -11.72 16.27
CA HIS A 88 -18.99 -10.73 17.28
C HIS A 88 -19.66 -9.48 16.71
N ILE A 89 -19.87 -9.43 15.40
CA ILE A 89 -20.41 -8.27 14.68
C ILE A 89 -21.59 -8.69 13.81
N SER A 90 -22.75 -8.09 14.03
CA SER A 90 -23.96 -8.38 13.24
C SER A 90 -23.86 -7.88 11.80
N GLN A 91 -23.25 -6.72 11.60
CA GLN A 91 -23.06 -6.08 10.30
C GLN A 91 -21.82 -6.61 9.57
N ALA A 92 -21.70 -6.29 8.30
CA ALA A 92 -20.45 -6.46 7.56
C ALA A 92 -19.40 -5.43 8.04
N GLN A 93 -18.13 -5.76 7.84
CA GLN A 93 -17.00 -4.89 8.14
C GLN A 93 -16.51 -4.21 6.86
N SER A 94 -16.17 -2.91 6.92
CA SER A 94 -15.54 -2.18 5.82
C SER A 94 -14.05 -2.52 5.74
N ILE A 95 -13.72 -3.70 5.24
CA ILE A 95 -12.35 -4.21 5.14
C ILE A 95 -11.79 -3.86 3.78
N ASN A 96 -10.78 -2.99 3.75
CA ASN A 96 -10.03 -2.66 2.53
C ASN A 96 -8.84 -3.60 2.37
N ILE A 97 -8.56 -3.97 1.13
CA ILE A 97 -7.38 -4.75 0.74
C ILE A 97 -6.43 -3.83 -0.02
N PHE A 98 -5.14 -3.91 0.33
CA PHE A 98 -4.08 -3.08 -0.26
C PHE A 98 -3.16 -3.97 -1.08
N ILE A 99 -3.12 -3.77 -2.38
CA ILE A 99 -2.37 -4.62 -3.30
C ILE A 99 -1.47 -3.80 -4.21
N PRO A 100 -0.32 -4.34 -4.65
CA PRO A 100 0.45 -3.73 -5.72
C PRO A 100 -0.35 -3.74 -7.02
N ALA A 101 -0.02 -2.82 -7.94
CA ALA A 101 -0.74 -2.70 -9.22
C ALA A 101 -0.55 -3.94 -10.12
N ASP A 102 0.57 -4.61 -9.97
CA ASP A 102 1.00 -5.79 -10.73
C ASP A 102 0.77 -7.11 -10.00
N ILE A 103 -0.11 -7.13 -9.00
CA ILE A 103 -0.40 -8.35 -8.25
C ILE A 103 -0.79 -9.50 -9.18
N HIS A 104 -0.23 -10.69 -8.95
CA HIS A 104 -0.61 -11.85 -9.73
C HIS A 104 -2.07 -12.26 -9.43
N LYS A 105 -2.83 -12.60 -10.47
CA LYS A 105 -4.26 -12.95 -10.35
C LYS A 105 -4.52 -14.07 -9.34
N ARG A 106 -3.60 -15.04 -9.22
CA ARG A 106 -3.68 -16.12 -8.24
C ARG A 106 -3.64 -15.62 -6.81
N ASP A 107 -2.78 -14.63 -6.51
CA ASP A 107 -2.64 -14.11 -5.16
C ASP A 107 -3.87 -13.27 -4.78
N LEU A 108 -4.38 -12.47 -5.70
CA LEU A 108 -5.65 -11.77 -5.53
C LEU A 108 -6.81 -12.76 -5.28
N HIS A 109 -6.87 -13.83 -6.07
CA HIS A 109 -7.87 -14.89 -5.88
C HIS A 109 -7.74 -15.55 -4.50
N GLN A 110 -6.51 -15.86 -4.06
CA GLN A 110 -6.29 -16.49 -2.75
C GLN A 110 -6.78 -15.62 -1.59
N ILE A 111 -6.57 -14.30 -1.64
CA ILE A 111 -7.06 -13.38 -0.63
C ILE A 111 -8.60 -13.43 -0.55
N HIS A 112 -9.27 -13.34 -1.70
CA HIS A 112 -10.74 -13.37 -1.77
C HIS A 112 -11.30 -14.73 -1.36
N PHE A 113 -10.67 -15.82 -1.80
CA PHE A 113 -11.06 -17.18 -1.44
C PHE A 113 -10.91 -17.43 0.07
N GLN A 114 -9.82 -16.93 0.68
CA GLN A 114 -9.62 -17.02 2.13
C GLN A 114 -10.70 -16.24 2.89
N ALA A 115 -11.04 -15.04 2.43
CA ALA A 115 -12.11 -14.24 3.01
C ALA A 115 -13.45 -14.99 3.01
N TRP A 116 -13.81 -15.56 1.86
CA TRP A 116 -15.01 -16.39 1.72
C TRP A 116 -14.96 -17.64 2.62
N LYS A 117 -13.86 -18.40 2.57
CA LYS A 117 -13.68 -19.63 3.33
C LYS A 117 -13.76 -19.40 4.84
N LYS A 118 -13.28 -18.26 5.32
CA LYS A 118 -13.31 -17.87 6.74
C LYS A 118 -14.61 -17.20 7.17
N GLY A 119 -15.58 -17.09 6.28
CA GLY A 119 -16.93 -16.60 6.59
C GLY A 119 -17.05 -15.10 6.74
N LEU A 120 -16.14 -14.29 6.14
CA LEU A 120 -16.37 -12.87 6.07
C LEU A 120 -17.62 -12.57 5.24
N LYS A 121 -18.43 -11.64 5.71
CA LYS A 121 -19.68 -11.24 5.03
C LYS A 121 -19.42 -10.45 3.76
N SER A 122 -18.37 -9.60 3.76
CA SER A 122 -17.90 -8.83 2.59
C SER A 122 -16.47 -8.34 2.80
N LEU A 123 -15.80 -8.04 1.70
CA LEU A 123 -14.71 -7.08 1.60
C LEU A 123 -15.27 -5.75 1.07
N TYR A 124 -14.50 -4.67 1.16
CA TYR A 124 -14.95 -3.34 0.74
C TYR A 124 -14.13 -2.86 -0.46
N TYR A 125 -13.17 -1.97 -0.27
CA TYR A 125 -12.34 -1.50 -1.39
C TYR A 125 -11.13 -2.39 -1.61
N CYS A 126 -10.80 -2.65 -2.88
CA CYS A 126 -9.51 -3.14 -3.29
C CYS A 126 -8.68 -1.92 -3.72
N ARG A 127 -7.76 -1.48 -2.84
CA ARG A 127 -6.90 -0.33 -3.08
C ARG A 127 -5.62 -0.80 -3.75
N SER A 128 -5.41 -0.41 -5.00
CA SER A 128 -4.17 -0.68 -5.72
C SER A 128 -3.34 0.59 -5.87
N LYS A 129 -2.01 0.43 -5.83
CA LYS A 129 -1.10 1.50 -6.25
C LYS A 129 -1.11 1.56 -7.78
N SER A 130 -1.42 2.73 -8.33
CA SER A 130 -1.25 2.97 -9.76
C SER A 130 0.24 3.07 -10.10
N ILE A 131 0.66 2.42 -11.19
CA ILE A 131 2.02 2.54 -11.73
C ILE A 131 2.35 4.00 -12.08
N GLN A 132 1.36 4.81 -12.38
CA GLN A 132 1.52 6.21 -12.83
C GLN A 132 1.58 7.25 -11.70
N ARG A 133 1.49 6.87 -10.43
CA ARG A 133 1.55 7.84 -9.31
C ARG A 133 2.96 8.10 -8.77
N ALA A 134 3.99 7.63 -9.44
CA ALA A 134 5.40 7.91 -9.10
C ALA A 134 5.91 9.27 -9.64
N GLU A 135 5.12 9.99 -10.40
CA GLU A 135 5.47 11.35 -10.82
C GLU A 135 5.06 12.37 -9.75
N ASN A 136 5.93 12.56 -8.77
CA ASN A 136 5.90 13.78 -7.95
C ASN A 136 6.33 14.96 -8.83
N VAL A 137 5.38 15.83 -9.14
CA VAL A 137 5.52 17.02 -9.97
C VAL A 137 6.46 18.10 -9.35
N ASN A 138 7.29 17.78 -8.38
CA ASN A 138 8.13 18.74 -7.66
C ASN A 138 9.63 18.48 -7.70
N ASP A 139 10.14 17.57 -8.55
CA ASP A 139 11.59 17.43 -8.72
C ASP A 139 12.00 17.69 -10.17
N ALA A 140 12.16 18.99 -10.49
CA ALA A 140 12.80 19.43 -11.72
C ALA A 140 14.32 19.12 -11.77
N ASN A 141 14.85 18.36 -10.79
CA ASN A 141 16.28 18.06 -10.67
C ASN A 141 16.63 16.62 -10.24
N SER A 142 15.76 15.63 -10.38
CA SER A 142 16.17 14.24 -10.17
C SER A 142 16.64 13.63 -11.49
N THR A 143 17.95 13.58 -11.65
CA THR A 143 18.62 12.77 -12.67
C THR A 143 18.17 11.31 -12.59
N ASP A 144 17.64 10.84 -13.68
CA ASP A 144 17.29 9.51 -14.19
C ASP A 144 18.05 8.30 -13.59
N VAL A 145 17.74 7.89 -12.37
CA VAL A 145 18.29 6.64 -11.82
C VAL A 145 17.24 5.51 -11.76
N THR A 146 15.96 5.83 -11.81
CA THR A 146 14.88 4.84 -11.73
C THR A 146 14.45 4.28 -13.08
N ALA A 147 14.80 4.92 -14.20
CA ALA A 147 14.47 4.45 -15.54
C ALA A 147 15.23 3.17 -15.95
N ASN A 148 16.36 2.85 -15.31
CA ASN A 148 17.19 1.70 -15.69
C ASN A 148 16.83 0.38 -14.97
N VAL A 149 16.08 0.40 -13.88
CA VAL A 149 15.71 -0.82 -13.15
C VAL A 149 14.56 -1.58 -13.84
N TYR A 150 13.72 -0.90 -14.61
CA TYR A 150 12.56 -1.50 -15.27
C TYR A 150 12.78 -1.86 -16.76
N LYS A 151 13.94 -1.50 -17.35
CA LYS A 151 14.24 -1.85 -18.75
C LYS A 151 14.76 -3.25 -18.99
N SER A 152 15.04 -4.05 -17.96
CA SER A 152 15.70 -5.35 -18.12
C SER A 152 14.77 -6.57 -18.17
N LYS A 153 13.44 -6.42 -18.25
CA LYS A 153 12.51 -7.55 -18.45
C LYS A 153 11.36 -7.24 -19.40
N LYS A 154 11.66 -6.79 -20.61
CA LYS A 154 10.75 -7.04 -21.73
C LYS A 154 11.03 -8.43 -22.27
N GLN A 155 10.45 -9.45 -21.66
CA GLN A 155 10.15 -10.67 -22.36
C GLN A 155 8.86 -10.44 -23.15
N GLU A 156 8.92 -10.63 -24.45
CA GLU A 156 7.79 -10.69 -25.35
C GLU A 156 6.81 -11.76 -24.86
N ASN A 157 5.79 -11.36 -24.13
CA ASN A 157 4.61 -12.19 -23.93
C ASN A 157 3.66 -11.89 -25.09
N GLN A 158 3.63 -12.79 -26.06
CA GLN A 158 2.52 -12.91 -26.99
C GLN A 158 1.24 -13.06 -26.16
N GLN A 159 0.40 -12.04 -26.15
CA GLN A 159 -0.93 -12.13 -25.57
C GLN A 159 -1.73 -13.15 -26.41
N PRO A 160 -2.34 -14.15 -25.80
CA PRO A 160 -3.32 -14.97 -26.54
C PRO A 160 -4.51 -14.06 -26.91
N GLU A 161 -4.80 -14.02 -28.19
CA GLU A 161 -5.97 -13.36 -28.75
C GLU A 161 -7.20 -14.14 -28.25
N TYR A 162 -7.98 -13.54 -27.35
CA TYR A 162 -9.24 -14.09 -26.91
C TYR A 162 -10.33 -13.64 -27.88
N GLU A 163 -11.00 -14.58 -28.52
CA GLU A 163 -12.23 -14.30 -29.29
C GLU A 163 -13.28 -13.65 -28.37
N GLU A 164 -13.81 -12.52 -28.78
CA GLU A 164 -14.88 -11.84 -28.05
C GLU A 164 -16.12 -12.72 -27.98
N CYS A 165 -16.59 -12.98 -26.77
CA CYS A 165 -17.80 -13.78 -26.56
C CYS A 165 -19.03 -12.96 -26.98
N LEU A 166 -19.60 -13.28 -28.13
CA LEU A 166 -20.80 -12.65 -28.71
C LEU A 166 -22.12 -12.95 -27.96
N SER A 167 -22.07 -13.67 -26.84
CA SER A 167 -23.27 -14.06 -26.08
C SER A 167 -23.66 -13.11 -24.94
N CYS A 168 -23.00 -11.96 -24.80
CA CYS A 168 -23.32 -10.93 -23.81
C CYS A 168 -23.79 -9.61 -24.44
N GLN A 169 -24.61 -9.69 -25.47
CA GLN A 169 -25.41 -8.56 -25.94
C GLN A 169 -26.86 -8.66 -25.45
#